data_0a91cd478d83d70018a7afd0615cdde8
#
_entry.id   0a91cd478d83d70018a7afd0615cdde8
#
_cell.length_a   1.000
_cell.length_b   1.000
_cell.length_c   1.000
_cell.angle_alpha   90.00
_cell.angle_beta   90.00
_cell.angle_gamma   90.00
#
_symmetry.space_group_name_H-M   'P 1'
#
loop_
_entity.id
_entity.type
_entity.pdbx_description
1 polymer ?
#
loop_
_entity_poly.entity_id
_entity_poly.type
_entity_poly.pdbx_seq_one_letter_code
_entity_poly.pdbx_strand_id
1 'polypeptide(L)'
;MAATPYGKVSTPEAYDFACFEGALRERIGDAFDVLQSAQVTIMGCGGLGSNIAVFLARCGVGHLHLIDFDHVEASNLNRQQYRVCDLGRPKTEALADLLHSINPFIDTKADQVEVTDDNLRDLLEGADVICEAFDSPAAKAMLVNGARLHFPEVPLVSGIGMAGNGPANVIRTRRISRNFWVCGDGVTDVNVVGTLFAPRVAVCAAHQATIIMRLLLGLADEKLDG
;
A
#
# COMPACT_ATOMS: atom_id res chain seq x y z
N MET A 1 -6.53 26.52 7.68
CA MET A 1 -7.20 25.42 6.99
C MET A 1 -7.52 25.87 5.57
N ALA A 2 -6.72 25.51 4.58
CA ALA A 2 -7.02 25.80 3.19
C ALA A 2 -8.11 24.81 2.75
N ALA A 3 -9.24 25.35 2.26
CA ALA A 3 -10.30 24.53 1.68
C ALA A 3 -9.73 23.78 0.47
N THR A 4 -9.87 22.46 0.43
CA THR A 4 -9.57 21.67 -0.76
C THR A 4 -10.44 22.20 -1.92
N PRO A 5 -9.92 22.32 -3.16
CA PRO A 5 -10.67 22.85 -4.31
C PRO A 5 -11.89 22.00 -4.72
N TYR A 6 -12.04 20.85 -4.16
CA TYR A 6 -13.21 20.00 -4.25
C TYR A 6 -13.82 19.92 -2.87
N GLY A 7 -14.70 20.83 -2.47
CA GLY A 7 -15.30 20.92 -1.15
C GLY A 7 -15.40 19.55 -0.44
N LYS A 8 -15.48 19.51 0.87
CA LYS A 8 -15.69 18.27 1.60
C LYS A 8 -16.76 17.47 0.89
N VAL A 9 -16.43 16.31 0.35
CA VAL A 9 -17.44 15.35 -0.13
C VAL A 9 -18.30 15.06 1.10
N SER A 10 -19.47 15.64 1.17
CA SER A 10 -20.39 15.35 2.26
C SER A 10 -20.83 13.91 2.10
N THR A 11 -20.45 13.06 3.03
CA THR A 11 -21.06 11.74 3.16
C THR A 11 -22.57 11.94 3.26
N PRO A 12 -23.41 11.20 2.51
CA PRO A 12 -24.86 11.27 2.68
C PRO A 12 -25.22 11.08 4.15
N GLU A 13 -26.17 11.87 4.68
CA GLU A 13 -26.56 11.81 6.11
C GLU A 13 -26.94 10.39 6.58
N ALA A 14 -27.41 9.54 5.69
CA ALA A 14 -27.77 8.15 5.96
C ALA A 14 -26.58 7.16 5.83
N TYR A 15 -25.39 7.64 5.46
CA TYR A 15 -24.21 6.78 5.27
C TYR A 15 -23.34 6.84 6.51
N ASP A 16 -23.64 6.01 7.47
CA ASP A 16 -22.89 5.81 8.70
C ASP A 16 -22.01 4.53 8.64
N PHE A 17 -21.31 4.25 9.73
CA PHE A 17 -20.47 3.06 9.82
C PHE A 17 -21.26 1.77 9.67
N ALA A 18 -22.47 1.69 10.20
CA ALA A 18 -23.31 0.49 10.08
C ALA A 18 -23.72 0.22 8.62
N CYS A 19 -24.00 1.27 7.84
CA CYS A 19 -24.26 1.16 6.41
C CYS A 19 -23.02 0.67 5.65
N PHE A 20 -21.84 1.24 5.94
CA PHE A 20 -20.56 0.83 5.36
C PHE A 20 -20.23 -0.63 5.73
N GLU A 21 -20.30 -0.98 7.01
CA GLU A 21 -20.08 -2.34 7.50
C GLU A 21 -21.01 -3.33 6.82
N GLY A 22 -22.32 -3.04 6.79
CA GLY A 22 -23.32 -3.92 6.15
C GLY A 22 -23.01 -4.15 4.67
N ALA A 23 -22.65 -3.10 3.93
CA ALA A 23 -22.29 -3.21 2.52
C ALA A 23 -21.02 -4.06 2.28
N LEU A 24 -20.00 -3.93 3.13
CA LEU A 24 -18.79 -4.75 3.03
C LEU A 24 -19.06 -6.19 3.46
N ARG A 25 -19.76 -6.43 4.58
CA ARG A 25 -20.10 -7.79 5.03
C ARG A 25 -20.91 -8.58 3.99
N GLU A 26 -21.75 -7.93 3.23
CA GLU A 26 -22.46 -8.57 2.12
C GLU A 26 -21.49 -9.16 1.07
N ARG A 27 -20.32 -8.57 0.90
CA ARG A 27 -19.32 -8.94 -0.11
C ARG A 27 -18.20 -9.83 0.40
N ILE A 28 -17.74 -9.60 1.62
CA ILE A 28 -16.54 -10.25 2.17
C ILE A 28 -16.82 -11.08 3.45
N GLY A 29 -18.06 -11.07 3.94
CA GLY A 29 -18.46 -11.86 5.12
C GLY A 29 -17.66 -11.51 6.38
N ASP A 30 -17.33 -12.54 7.15
CA ASP A 30 -16.61 -12.41 8.44
C ASP A 30 -15.16 -11.90 8.30
N ALA A 31 -14.62 -11.89 7.07
CA ALA A 31 -13.30 -11.27 6.80
C ALA A 31 -13.28 -9.78 7.17
N PHE A 32 -14.45 -9.11 7.20
CA PHE A 32 -14.57 -7.70 7.56
C PHE A 32 -13.97 -7.41 8.94
N ASP A 33 -14.30 -8.19 9.97
CA ASP A 33 -13.84 -7.94 11.34
C ASP A 33 -12.31 -8.00 11.46
N VAL A 34 -11.71 -8.97 10.80
CA VAL A 34 -10.25 -9.13 10.76
C VAL A 34 -9.59 -7.96 10.04
N LEU A 35 -10.11 -7.59 8.87
CA LEU A 35 -9.53 -6.51 8.07
C LEU A 35 -9.73 -5.15 8.72
N GLN A 36 -10.91 -4.90 9.33
CA GLN A 36 -11.21 -3.63 10.01
C GLN A 36 -10.31 -3.39 11.22
N SER A 37 -9.89 -4.44 11.92
CA SER A 37 -8.98 -4.33 13.07
C SER A 37 -7.50 -4.32 12.70
N ALA A 38 -7.15 -4.65 11.45
CA ALA A 38 -5.79 -4.82 11.01
C ALA A 38 -5.07 -3.48 10.76
N GLN A 39 -3.76 -3.45 11.10
CA GLN A 39 -2.85 -2.34 10.83
C GLN A 39 -1.79 -2.74 9.80
N VAL A 40 -1.76 -2.03 8.67
CA VAL A 40 -0.74 -2.21 7.63
C VAL A 40 0.13 -0.97 7.53
N THR A 41 1.45 -1.15 7.67
CA THR A 41 2.43 -0.06 7.46
C THR A 41 2.93 -0.09 6.03
N ILE A 42 2.70 1.00 5.28
CA ILE A 42 3.08 1.17 3.88
C ILE A 42 4.29 2.10 3.80
N MET A 43 5.43 1.52 3.45
CA MET A 43 6.72 2.18 3.33
C MET A 43 6.96 2.62 1.89
N GLY A 44 6.67 3.89 1.60
CA GLY A 44 6.66 4.49 0.27
C GLY A 44 5.24 4.63 -0.28
N CYS A 45 4.83 5.85 -0.65
CA CYS A 45 3.52 6.18 -1.20
C CYS A 45 3.59 6.51 -2.71
N GLY A 46 4.55 5.88 -3.41
CA GLY A 46 4.74 6.02 -4.85
C GLY A 46 3.79 5.17 -5.69
N GLY A 47 4.31 4.67 -6.83
CA GLY A 47 3.53 3.87 -7.78
C GLY A 47 2.92 2.61 -7.18
N LEU A 48 3.68 1.85 -6.38
CA LEU A 48 3.14 0.68 -5.69
C LEU A 48 2.30 1.10 -4.49
N GLY A 49 2.89 1.83 -3.52
CA GLY A 49 2.24 2.09 -2.24
C GLY A 49 0.92 2.83 -2.35
N SER A 50 0.78 3.83 -3.23
CA SER A 50 -0.50 4.54 -3.40
C SER A 50 -1.60 3.63 -3.97
N ASN A 51 -1.27 2.73 -4.90
CA ASN A 51 -2.23 1.74 -5.42
C ASN A 51 -2.59 0.70 -4.36
N ILE A 52 -1.60 0.18 -3.60
CA ILE A 52 -1.82 -0.79 -2.53
C ILE A 52 -2.74 -0.20 -1.45
N ALA A 53 -2.47 1.04 -1.01
CA ALA A 53 -3.30 1.73 -0.02
C ALA A 53 -4.76 1.81 -0.45
N VAL A 54 -5.02 2.19 -1.71
CA VAL A 54 -6.38 2.26 -2.28
C VAL A 54 -7.03 0.87 -2.31
N PHE A 55 -6.31 -0.18 -2.70
CA PHE A 55 -6.86 -1.53 -2.71
C PHE A 55 -7.22 -2.01 -1.30
N LEU A 56 -6.34 -1.80 -0.32
CA LEU A 56 -6.57 -2.20 1.08
C LEU A 56 -7.72 -1.42 1.71
N ALA A 57 -7.83 -0.11 1.49
CA ALA A 57 -8.94 0.70 1.96
C ALA A 57 -10.28 0.22 1.40
N ARG A 58 -10.33 -0.17 0.11
CA ARG A 58 -11.52 -0.74 -0.54
C ARG A 58 -11.88 -2.12 0.00
N CYS A 59 -10.90 -2.89 0.47
CA CYS A 59 -11.12 -4.18 1.12
C CYS A 59 -11.56 -4.06 2.59
N GLY A 60 -11.61 -2.85 3.15
CA GLY A 60 -12.04 -2.63 4.53
C GLY A 60 -10.93 -2.75 5.57
N VAL A 61 -9.65 -2.69 5.18
CA VAL A 61 -8.55 -2.58 6.16
C VAL A 61 -8.74 -1.28 6.95
N GLY A 62 -8.78 -1.39 8.28
CA GLY A 62 -9.18 -0.28 9.14
C GLY A 62 -8.07 0.69 9.47
N HIS A 63 -6.81 0.26 9.48
CA HIS A 63 -5.69 1.13 9.88
C HIS A 63 -4.55 1.05 8.86
N LEU A 64 -4.18 2.20 8.28
CA LEU A 64 -3.04 2.32 7.38
C LEU A 64 -2.05 3.36 7.90
N HIS A 65 -0.80 2.95 8.13
CA HIS A 65 0.30 3.85 8.42
C HIS A 65 1.05 4.15 7.11
N LEU A 66 0.98 5.40 6.65
CA LEU A 66 1.54 5.87 5.38
C LEU A 66 2.85 6.62 5.65
N ILE A 67 3.95 6.17 5.05
CA ILE A 67 5.28 6.75 5.29
C ILE A 67 5.92 7.06 3.94
N ASP A 68 6.26 8.34 3.72
CA ASP A 68 6.96 8.83 2.54
C ASP A 68 7.48 10.25 2.84
N PHE A 69 8.61 10.65 2.27
CA PHE A 69 9.14 12.00 2.46
C PHE A 69 8.83 12.95 1.29
N ASP A 70 8.37 12.41 0.17
CA ASP A 70 8.17 13.14 -1.08
C ASP A 70 6.90 13.99 -1.12
N HIS A 71 6.89 14.88 -2.10
CA HIS A 71 5.70 15.61 -2.54
C HIS A 71 5.19 15.07 -3.88
N VAL A 72 3.93 15.33 -4.16
CA VAL A 72 3.29 14.92 -5.42
C VAL A 72 3.80 15.79 -6.56
N GLU A 73 4.32 15.16 -7.61
CA GLU A 73 4.81 15.80 -8.83
C GLU A 73 3.97 15.41 -10.05
N ALA A 74 4.03 16.23 -11.11
CA ALA A 74 3.31 15.95 -12.36
C ALA A 74 3.75 14.62 -13.01
N SER A 75 5.03 14.25 -12.88
CA SER A 75 5.60 12.98 -13.33
C SER A 75 5.02 11.75 -12.62
N ASN A 76 4.37 11.95 -11.47
CA ASN A 76 3.77 10.87 -10.69
C ASN A 76 2.37 10.49 -11.18
N LEU A 77 1.64 11.43 -11.79
CA LEU A 77 0.22 11.28 -12.14
C LEU A 77 -0.05 10.17 -13.16
N ASN A 78 0.96 9.73 -13.89
CA ASN A 78 0.80 8.67 -14.88
C ASN A 78 0.59 7.26 -14.27
N ARG A 79 0.92 7.07 -12.95
CA ARG A 79 0.89 5.73 -12.34
C ARG A 79 0.59 5.70 -10.83
N GLN A 80 0.56 6.85 -10.16
CA GLN A 80 0.24 7.00 -8.74
C GLN A 80 -1.21 7.49 -8.59
N GLN A 81 -1.82 7.25 -7.44
CA GLN A 81 -3.24 7.54 -7.20
C GLN A 81 -3.53 9.02 -6.86
N TYR A 82 -2.63 9.92 -7.24
CA TYR A 82 -2.79 11.35 -7.03
C TYR A 82 -3.52 12.04 -8.17
N ARG A 83 -4.12 13.18 -7.86
CA ARG A 83 -4.87 14.03 -8.78
C ARG A 83 -4.10 15.34 -9.05
N VAL A 84 -4.47 16.05 -10.09
CA VAL A 84 -3.88 17.37 -10.42
C VAL A 84 -3.96 18.35 -9.23
N CYS A 85 -5.03 18.29 -8.44
CA CYS A 85 -5.18 19.13 -7.24
C CYS A 85 -4.24 18.76 -6.08
N ASP A 86 -3.61 17.60 -6.13
CA ASP A 86 -2.67 17.16 -5.11
C ASP A 86 -1.23 17.58 -5.40
N LEU A 87 -0.95 18.21 -6.56
CA LEU A 87 0.41 18.65 -6.92
C LEU A 87 1.01 19.58 -5.87
N GLY A 88 2.24 19.27 -5.46
CA GLY A 88 3.01 20.00 -4.46
C GLY A 88 2.66 19.66 -3.01
N ARG A 89 1.67 18.81 -2.75
CA ARG A 89 1.32 18.35 -1.40
C ARG A 89 2.23 17.18 -0.98
N PRO A 90 2.47 16.99 0.33
CA PRO A 90 3.07 15.75 0.83
C PRO A 90 2.28 14.53 0.33
N LYS A 91 2.98 13.50 -0.15
CA LYS A 91 2.33 12.28 -0.67
C LYS A 91 1.46 11.60 0.40
N THR A 92 1.95 11.52 1.62
CA THR A 92 1.24 10.89 2.74
C THR A 92 -0.08 11.56 3.06
N GLU A 93 -0.12 12.91 3.10
CA GLU A 93 -1.34 13.68 3.36
C GLU A 93 -2.34 13.58 2.20
N ALA A 94 -1.85 13.73 0.95
CA ALA A 94 -2.70 13.64 -0.23
C ALA A 94 -3.33 12.25 -0.37
N LEU A 95 -2.56 11.20 -0.03
CA LEU A 95 -3.06 9.83 -0.03
C LEU A 95 -4.08 9.61 1.09
N ALA A 96 -3.83 10.08 2.31
CA ALA A 96 -4.78 9.97 3.42
C ALA A 96 -6.13 10.61 3.07
N ASP A 97 -6.14 11.82 2.49
CA ASP A 97 -7.37 12.47 2.02
C ASP A 97 -8.11 11.65 0.96
N LEU A 98 -7.36 11.06 0.02
CA LEU A 98 -7.94 10.17 -0.99
C LEU A 98 -8.57 8.94 -0.34
N LEU A 99 -7.89 8.30 0.60
CA LEU A 99 -8.38 7.11 1.30
C LEU A 99 -9.66 7.40 2.09
N HIS A 100 -9.73 8.52 2.79
CA HIS A 100 -10.95 8.96 3.48
C HIS A 100 -12.11 9.23 2.52
N SER A 101 -11.83 9.64 1.27
CA SER A 101 -12.88 9.79 0.25
C SER A 101 -13.41 8.46 -0.27
N ILE A 102 -12.67 7.36 -0.10
CA ILE A 102 -13.03 6.00 -0.49
C ILE A 102 -13.70 5.26 0.67
N ASN A 103 -13.07 5.31 1.82
CA ASN A 103 -13.53 4.73 3.07
C ASN A 103 -13.45 5.80 4.17
N PRO A 104 -14.57 6.46 4.53
CA PRO A 104 -14.55 7.55 5.51
C PRO A 104 -14.26 7.06 6.95
N PHE A 105 -14.25 5.77 7.19
CA PHE A 105 -14.05 5.15 8.50
C PHE A 105 -12.66 4.53 8.66
N ILE A 106 -11.80 4.69 7.66
CA ILE A 106 -10.40 4.25 7.76
C ILE A 106 -9.62 5.20 8.70
N ASP A 107 -8.81 4.64 9.56
CA ASP A 107 -7.83 5.39 10.34
C ASP A 107 -6.50 5.43 9.59
N THR A 108 -5.97 6.63 9.36
CA THR A 108 -4.71 6.81 8.66
C THR A 108 -3.73 7.61 9.50
N LYS A 109 -2.57 7.02 9.77
CA LYS A 109 -1.40 7.74 10.28
C LYS A 109 -0.51 8.11 9.08
N ALA A 110 -0.17 9.39 8.94
CA ALA A 110 0.60 9.91 7.82
C ALA A 110 1.88 10.59 8.33
N ASP A 111 3.02 9.93 8.11
CA ASP A 111 4.33 10.44 8.52
C ASP A 111 5.13 10.87 7.29
N GLN A 112 5.33 12.18 7.12
CA GLN A 112 6.21 12.74 6.09
C GLN A 112 7.64 12.72 6.61
N VAL A 113 8.35 11.61 6.41
CA VAL A 113 9.71 11.41 6.93
C VAL A 113 10.53 10.53 6.01
N GLU A 114 11.83 10.84 5.88
CA GLU A 114 12.79 9.95 5.26
C GLU A 114 13.09 8.80 6.23
N VAL A 115 12.96 7.56 5.73
CA VAL A 115 13.22 6.37 6.54
C VAL A 115 14.71 6.09 6.61
N THR A 116 15.21 5.90 7.81
CA THR A 116 16.61 5.61 8.14
C THR A 116 16.70 4.44 9.10
N ASP A 117 17.90 3.88 9.30
CA ASP A 117 18.11 2.82 10.30
C ASP A 117 17.71 3.27 11.71
N ASP A 118 17.88 4.58 12.02
CA ASP A 118 17.61 5.11 13.36
C ASP A 118 16.10 5.20 13.68
N ASN A 119 15.23 5.50 12.69
CA ASN A 119 13.80 5.69 12.91
C ASN A 119 12.94 4.48 12.47
N LEU A 120 13.53 3.53 11.75
CA LEU A 120 12.83 2.41 11.16
C LEU A 120 12.04 1.60 12.19
N ARG A 121 12.64 1.35 13.36
CA ARG A 121 12.00 0.55 14.41
C ARG A 121 10.69 1.19 14.87
N ASP A 122 10.71 2.49 15.17
CA ASP A 122 9.53 3.22 15.68
C ASP A 122 8.43 3.33 14.61
N LEU A 123 8.84 3.45 13.34
CA LEU A 123 7.90 3.51 12.20
C LEU A 123 7.20 2.19 11.93
N LEU A 124 7.80 1.05 12.28
CA LEU A 124 7.24 -0.28 12.07
C LEU A 124 6.46 -0.82 13.27
N GLU A 125 6.51 -0.13 14.41
CA GLU A 125 5.85 -0.61 15.63
C GLU A 125 4.34 -0.74 15.44
N GLY A 126 3.78 -1.87 15.88
CA GLY A 126 2.35 -2.16 15.81
C GLY A 126 1.85 -2.65 14.46
N ALA A 127 2.69 -2.81 13.45
CA ALA A 127 2.28 -3.34 12.15
C ALA A 127 1.93 -4.84 12.21
N ASP A 128 0.75 -5.22 11.74
CA ASP A 128 0.41 -6.63 11.48
C ASP A 128 1.06 -7.14 10.20
N VAL A 129 1.23 -6.25 9.20
CA VAL A 129 1.97 -6.52 7.95
C VAL A 129 2.75 -5.28 7.54
N ILE A 130 4.01 -5.47 7.14
CA ILE A 130 4.87 -4.43 6.58
C ILE A 130 4.83 -4.53 5.05
N CYS A 131 4.46 -3.44 4.39
CA CYS A 131 4.46 -3.30 2.94
C CYS A 131 5.62 -2.42 2.49
N GLU A 132 6.61 -3.02 1.84
CA GLU A 132 7.74 -2.32 1.22
C GLU A 132 7.37 -1.91 -0.21
N ALA A 133 7.41 -0.59 -0.50
CA ALA A 133 7.02 -0.01 -1.78
C ALA A 133 7.99 1.12 -2.25
N PHE A 134 9.22 1.13 -1.78
CA PHE A 134 10.26 2.06 -2.24
C PHE A 134 10.68 1.76 -3.68
N ASP A 135 11.26 2.73 -4.35
CA ASP A 135 11.86 2.60 -5.69
C ASP A 135 13.40 2.42 -5.63
N SER A 136 14.06 2.95 -4.59
CA SER A 136 15.49 2.83 -4.39
C SER A 136 15.91 1.44 -3.91
N PRO A 137 16.81 0.73 -4.62
CA PRO A 137 17.33 -0.55 -4.16
C PRO A 137 18.01 -0.50 -2.79
N ALA A 138 18.69 0.61 -2.48
CA ALA A 138 19.36 0.80 -1.20
C ALA A 138 18.35 0.94 -0.06
N ALA A 139 17.30 1.76 -0.25
CA ALA A 139 16.21 1.92 0.73
C ALA A 139 15.44 0.60 0.94
N LYS A 140 15.18 -0.16 -0.15
CA LYS A 140 14.61 -1.51 -0.05
C LYS A 140 15.46 -2.44 0.82
N ALA A 141 16.76 -2.49 0.56
CA ALA A 141 17.68 -3.36 1.30
C ALA A 141 17.73 -2.96 2.79
N MET A 142 17.82 -1.69 3.10
CA MET A 142 17.79 -1.16 4.47
C MET A 142 16.50 -1.58 5.18
N LEU A 143 15.33 -1.31 4.58
CA LEU A 143 14.04 -1.68 5.15
C LEU A 143 13.90 -3.18 5.38
N VAL A 144 14.22 -4.01 4.37
CA VAL A 144 14.12 -5.47 4.48
C VAL A 144 15.01 -6.01 5.58
N ASN A 145 16.26 -5.55 5.67
CA ASN A 145 17.20 -5.98 6.69
C ASN A 145 16.75 -5.54 8.09
N GLY A 146 16.36 -4.27 8.26
CA GLY A 146 15.90 -3.74 9.53
C GLY A 146 14.58 -4.38 10.00
N ALA A 147 13.61 -4.58 9.10
CA ALA A 147 12.38 -5.28 9.42
C ALA A 147 12.64 -6.72 9.88
N ARG A 148 13.55 -7.44 9.21
CA ARG A 148 13.91 -8.82 9.62
C ARG A 148 14.69 -8.86 10.94
N LEU A 149 15.44 -7.82 11.25
CA LEU A 149 16.20 -7.71 12.49
C LEU A 149 15.29 -7.40 13.70
N HIS A 150 14.40 -6.41 13.55
CA HIS A 150 13.60 -5.89 14.66
C HIS A 150 12.24 -6.57 14.81
N PHE A 151 11.64 -7.02 13.70
CA PHE A 151 10.31 -7.60 13.64
C PHE A 151 10.30 -8.91 12.82
N PRO A 152 11.07 -9.95 13.21
CA PRO A 152 11.24 -11.17 12.42
C PRO A 152 9.94 -11.95 12.23
N GLU A 153 8.97 -11.81 13.13
CA GLU A 153 7.68 -12.51 13.07
C GLU A 153 6.62 -11.73 12.28
N VAL A 154 6.80 -10.43 12.05
CA VAL A 154 5.85 -9.63 11.25
C VAL A 154 6.06 -9.94 9.77
N PRO A 155 5.00 -10.30 9.03
CA PRO A 155 5.08 -10.51 7.60
C PRO A 155 5.53 -9.25 6.85
N LEU A 156 6.43 -9.44 5.88
CA LEU A 156 6.94 -8.40 4.99
C LEU A 156 6.58 -8.74 3.54
N VAL A 157 6.00 -7.79 2.83
CA VAL A 157 5.67 -7.91 1.39
C VAL A 157 6.38 -6.81 0.62
N SER A 158 7.17 -7.17 -0.40
CA SER A 158 7.98 -6.24 -1.20
C SER A 158 7.67 -6.33 -2.69
N GLY A 159 7.81 -5.22 -3.42
CA GLY A 159 7.69 -5.16 -4.87
C GLY A 159 9.05 -5.29 -5.56
N ILE A 160 9.16 -6.16 -6.58
CA ILE A 160 10.39 -6.35 -7.35
C ILE A 160 10.12 -6.60 -8.84
N GLY A 161 10.46 -5.62 -9.68
CA GLY A 161 10.29 -5.71 -11.13
C GLY A 161 8.85 -5.50 -11.60
N MET A 162 8.57 -4.29 -12.05
CA MET A 162 7.28 -3.91 -12.66
C MET A 162 7.47 -2.86 -13.77
N ALA A 163 8.73 -2.56 -14.12
CA ALA A 163 9.04 -1.58 -15.16
C ALA A 163 8.67 -2.08 -16.56
N GLY A 164 8.51 -1.13 -17.49
CA GLY A 164 8.21 -1.40 -18.90
C GLY A 164 6.77 -1.80 -19.18
N ASN A 165 6.57 -2.33 -20.38
CA ASN A 165 5.27 -2.70 -20.96
C ASN A 165 5.12 -4.22 -21.19
N GLY A 166 5.91 -5.04 -20.51
CA GLY A 166 5.86 -6.50 -20.64
C GLY A 166 4.51 -7.10 -20.24
N PRO A 167 4.28 -8.38 -20.53
CA PRO A 167 3.02 -9.07 -20.21
C PRO A 167 2.68 -9.01 -18.73
N ALA A 168 1.41 -8.86 -18.40
CA ALA A 168 0.93 -8.87 -17.02
C ALA A 168 1.16 -10.22 -16.31
N ASN A 169 1.01 -11.32 -17.05
CA ASN A 169 1.09 -12.70 -16.50
C ASN A 169 2.48 -13.11 -15.99
N VAL A 170 3.54 -12.32 -16.24
CA VAL A 170 4.86 -12.57 -15.65
C VAL A 170 5.02 -12.00 -14.26
N ILE A 171 4.12 -11.11 -13.83
CA ILE A 171 4.05 -10.61 -12.46
C ILE A 171 3.52 -11.75 -11.58
N ARG A 172 4.28 -12.08 -10.55
CA ARG A 172 3.96 -13.22 -9.66
C ARG A 172 4.21 -12.84 -8.21
N THR A 173 3.48 -13.48 -7.30
CA THR A 173 3.78 -13.48 -5.87
C THR A 173 4.63 -14.70 -5.56
N ARG A 174 5.75 -14.51 -4.87
CA ARG A 174 6.67 -15.58 -4.44
C ARG A 174 6.97 -15.45 -2.97
N ARG A 175 6.91 -16.55 -2.24
CA ARG A 175 7.38 -16.62 -0.86
C ARG A 175 8.89 -16.86 -0.85
N ILE A 176 9.64 -15.97 -0.21
CA ILE A 176 11.11 -16.07 -0.12
C ILE A 176 11.53 -16.78 1.17
N SER A 177 10.82 -16.49 2.27
CA SER A 177 11.02 -17.16 3.55
C SER A 177 9.71 -17.26 4.32
N ARG A 178 9.74 -17.74 5.57
CA ARG A 178 8.54 -17.91 6.41
C ARG A 178 7.65 -16.67 6.45
N ASN A 179 8.24 -15.48 6.60
CA ASN A 179 7.52 -14.21 6.78
C ASN A 179 7.97 -13.15 5.76
N PHE A 180 8.39 -13.57 4.54
CA PHE A 180 8.80 -12.63 3.49
C PHE A 180 8.29 -13.06 2.11
N TRP A 181 7.57 -12.17 1.45
CA TRP A 181 7.01 -12.34 0.10
C TRP A 181 7.48 -11.24 -0.82
N VAL A 182 7.64 -11.56 -2.09
CA VAL A 182 7.95 -10.60 -3.16
C VAL A 182 6.94 -10.72 -4.29
N CYS A 183 6.54 -9.57 -4.84
CA CYS A 183 5.61 -9.47 -5.95
C CYS A 183 6.27 -8.74 -7.12
N GLY A 184 6.15 -9.29 -8.32
CA GLY A 184 6.77 -8.72 -9.52
C GLY A 184 7.31 -9.78 -10.46
N ASP A 185 7.95 -9.35 -11.56
CA ASP A 185 8.63 -10.27 -12.49
C ASP A 185 10.05 -10.66 -12.03
N GLY A 186 10.61 -9.89 -11.10
CA GLY A 186 11.94 -10.16 -10.52
C GLY A 186 13.12 -9.78 -11.41
N VAL A 187 12.89 -9.17 -12.58
CA VAL A 187 13.95 -8.92 -13.58
C VAL A 187 13.93 -7.51 -14.16
N THR A 188 12.76 -6.84 -14.26
CA THR A 188 12.72 -5.52 -14.89
C THR A 188 13.15 -4.42 -13.91
N ASP A 189 14.10 -3.60 -14.34
CA ASP A 189 14.61 -2.44 -13.62
C ASP A 189 14.24 -1.18 -14.41
N VAL A 190 13.67 -0.19 -13.74
CA VAL A 190 13.31 1.10 -14.34
C VAL A 190 14.53 1.84 -14.88
N ASN A 191 15.69 1.71 -14.24
CA ASN A 191 16.94 2.32 -14.70
C ASN A 191 17.44 1.73 -16.01
N VAL A 192 17.02 0.51 -16.36
CA VAL A 192 17.38 -0.17 -17.61
C VAL A 192 16.30 0.05 -18.67
N VAL A 193 15.03 -0.13 -18.30
CA VAL A 193 13.87 -0.07 -19.22
C VAL A 193 13.43 1.37 -19.47
N GLY A 194 13.64 2.28 -18.52
CA GLY A 194 13.35 3.71 -18.60
C GLY A 194 11.87 4.10 -18.58
N THR A 195 10.93 3.14 -18.43
CA THR A 195 9.48 3.42 -18.50
C THR A 195 8.70 2.74 -17.40
N LEU A 196 7.61 3.41 -16.98
CA LEU A 196 6.65 2.89 -16.00
C LEU A 196 5.22 3.15 -16.52
N PHE A 197 4.44 2.10 -16.64
CA PHE A 197 3.06 2.17 -17.11
C PHE A 197 2.08 1.81 -15.99
N ALA A 198 1.04 2.64 -15.80
CA ALA A 198 0.04 2.47 -14.75
C ALA A 198 -0.53 1.05 -14.67
N PRO A 199 -0.98 0.40 -15.76
CA PRO A 199 -1.57 -0.94 -15.67
C PRO A 199 -0.60 -1.98 -15.09
N ARG A 200 0.68 -1.93 -15.48
CA ARG A 200 1.67 -2.89 -15.01
C ARG A 200 2.05 -2.66 -13.54
N VAL A 201 2.19 -1.39 -13.15
CA VAL A 201 2.38 -1.00 -11.75
C VAL A 201 1.17 -1.43 -10.91
N ALA A 202 -0.05 -1.22 -11.39
CA ALA A 202 -1.27 -1.63 -10.69
C ALA A 202 -1.38 -3.16 -10.54
N VAL A 203 -0.99 -3.95 -11.55
CA VAL A 203 -0.96 -5.43 -11.44
C VAL A 203 0.00 -5.86 -10.32
N CYS A 204 1.21 -5.30 -10.28
CA CYS A 204 2.16 -5.61 -9.22
C CYS A 204 1.63 -5.19 -7.83
N ALA A 205 1.05 -4.00 -7.72
CA ALA A 205 0.41 -3.51 -6.50
C ALA A 205 -0.77 -4.39 -6.07
N ALA A 206 -1.57 -4.88 -7.02
CA ALA A 206 -2.67 -5.81 -6.74
C ALA A 206 -2.17 -7.16 -6.19
N HIS A 207 -1.06 -7.69 -6.71
CA HIS A 207 -0.40 -8.86 -6.14
C HIS A 207 0.05 -8.61 -4.70
N GLN A 208 0.67 -7.46 -4.40
CA GLN A 208 1.07 -7.10 -3.04
C GLN A 208 -0.16 -6.96 -2.12
N ALA A 209 -1.18 -6.20 -2.52
CA ALA A 209 -2.39 -6.03 -1.73
C ALA A 209 -3.12 -7.37 -1.48
N THR A 210 -3.15 -8.25 -2.48
CA THR A 210 -3.77 -9.59 -2.35
C THR A 210 -3.04 -10.43 -1.31
N ILE A 211 -1.70 -10.51 -1.37
CA ILE A 211 -0.97 -11.30 -0.38
C ILE A 211 -1.03 -10.67 1.02
N ILE A 212 -1.03 -9.34 1.14
CA ILE A 212 -1.24 -8.65 2.43
C ILE A 212 -2.60 -9.06 3.02
N MET A 213 -3.68 -8.94 2.25
CA MET A 213 -5.02 -9.38 2.68
C MET A 213 -5.04 -10.85 3.11
N ARG A 214 -4.41 -11.75 2.35
CA ARG A 214 -4.34 -13.19 2.69
C ARG A 214 -3.55 -13.45 3.97
N LEU A 215 -2.47 -12.68 4.21
CA LEU A 215 -1.70 -12.76 5.45
C LEU A 215 -2.54 -12.36 6.66
N LEU A 216 -3.27 -11.25 6.56
CA LEU A 216 -4.19 -10.80 7.61
C LEU A 216 -5.28 -11.83 7.92
N LEU A 217 -5.78 -12.50 6.89
CA LEU A 217 -6.81 -13.54 7.01
C LEU A 217 -6.28 -14.93 7.40
N GLY A 218 -4.95 -15.08 7.64
CA GLY A 218 -4.35 -16.37 7.97
C GLY A 218 -4.28 -17.37 6.81
N LEU A 219 -4.41 -16.92 5.56
CA LEU A 219 -4.46 -17.75 4.34
C LEU A 219 -3.11 -17.86 3.59
N ALA A 220 -2.01 -17.47 4.25
CA ALA A 220 -0.69 -17.36 3.59
C ALA A 220 -0.10 -18.70 3.15
N ASP A 221 -0.46 -19.81 3.82
CA ASP A 221 0.09 -21.14 3.54
C ASP A 221 -0.70 -21.92 2.48
N GLU A 222 -1.82 -21.41 2.01
CA GLU A 222 -2.49 -21.97 0.84
C GLU A 222 -1.64 -21.75 -0.41
N LYS A 223 -1.65 -22.76 -1.30
CA LYS A 223 -0.83 -22.73 -2.54
C LYS A 223 -1.06 -21.40 -3.28
N LEU A 224 0.04 -20.69 -3.54
CA LEU A 224 0.06 -19.48 -4.37
C LEU A 224 0.06 -19.81 -5.87
N ASP A 225 0.42 -21.05 -6.19
CA ASP A 225 0.47 -21.58 -7.57
C ASP A 225 -0.77 -22.44 -7.80
N GLY A 226 -1.66 -21.94 -8.68
CA GLY A 226 -2.75 -22.68 -9.28
C GLY A 226 -2.27 -23.45 -10.49
#